data_d35cb71a5cc97732c33015ddc3d8aede
#
_entry.id   d35cb71a5cc97732c33015ddc3d8aede
#
_cell.length_a   1.000
_cell.length_b   1.000
_cell.length_c   1.000
_cell.angle_alpha   90.00
_cell.angle_beta   90.00
_cell.angle_gamma   90.00
#
_symmetry.space_group_name_H-M   'P 1'
#
loop_
_entity.id
_entity.type
_entity.pdbx_description
1 polymer ?
#
loop_
_entity_poly.entity_id
_entity_poly.type
_entity_poly.pdbx_seq_one_letter_code
_entity_poly.pdbx_strand_id
1 'polypeptide(L)'
;RYENHHKVRIKDDAIIAAVKLSERYITDRFLPDKAIDLMDEAAAKLRLEIDSVPQELDEISRRIKQLEIEREAIKRENDEPKLSSLTKEIADLKEEETRFKAKWEAERSLHNKIQQNKIEIENLRFEADRAEREGNYEKVAEIRYGKIRAKEDEIKEIQARLKEQQGSGAMIKEEVDSDDIADVVSRWTGIPVKKM
;
A
#
# COMPACT_ATOMS: atom_id res chain seq x y z
N ARG A 1 -17.56 1.49 1.95
CA ARG A 1 -17.41 1.27 3.40
C ARG A 1 -16.07 0.58 3.71
N TYR A 2 -15.76 -0.55 3.08
CA TYR A 2 -14.50 -1.30 3.26
C TYR A 2 -13.27 -0.52 2.81
N GLU A 3 -13.33 0.19 1.68
CA GLU A 3 -12.27 1.08 1.21
C GLU A 3 -11.87 2.13 2.25
N ASN A 4 -12.85 2.71 2.95
CA ASN A 4 -12.61 3.69 4.01
C ASN A 4 -12.04 3.04 5.28
N HIS A 5 -12.46 1.80 5.59
CA HIS A 5 -11.98 1.07 6.76
C HIS A 5 -10.51 0.68 6.60
N HIS A 6 -10.16 0.03 5.48
CA HIS A 6 -8.79 -0.40 5.20
C HIS A 6 -7.92 0.68 4.56
N LYS A 7 -8.53 1.83 4.17
CA LYS A 7 -7.82 2.95 3.53
C LYS A 7 -7.12 2.56 2.21
N VAL A 8 -7.70 1.63 1.49
CA VAL A 8 -7.28 1.17 0.16
C VAL A 8 -8.43 1.31 -0.82
N ARG A 9 -8.13 1.32 -2.11
CA ARG A 9 -9.14 1.33 -3.16
C ARG A 9 -9.39 -0.10 -3.64
N ILE A 10 -10.64 -0.42 -3.98
CA ILE A 10 -11.03 -1.71 -4.54
C ILE A 10 -11.51 -1.46 -5.97
N LYS A 11 -10.84 -2.09 -6.95
CA LYS A 11 -11.23 -1.97 -8.35
C LYS A 11 -12.50 -2.77 -8.65
N ASP A 12 -13.20 -2.38 -9.70
CA ASP A 12 -14.41 -3.10 -10.14
C ASP A 12 -14.10 -4.53 -10.57
N ASP A 13 -12.94 -4.77 -11.17
CA ASP A 13 -12.48 -6.12 -11.54
C ASP A 13 -12.26 -7.02 -10.32
N ALA A 14 -11.79 -6.47 -9.19
CA ALA A 14 -11.67 -7.19 -7.93
C ALA A 14 -13.05 -7.59 -7.38
N ILE A 15 -14.05 -6.71 -7.47
CA ILE A 15 -15.42 -7.01 -7.03
C ILE A 15 -16.01 -8.16 -7.86
N ILE A 16 -15.85 -8.08 -9.18
CA ILE A 16 -16.30 -9.14 -10.10
C ILE A 16 -15.59 -10.46 -9.82
N ALA A 17 -14.27 -10.41 -9.61
CA ALA A 17 -13.46 -11.58 -9.27
C ALA A 17 -13.90 -12.20 -7.93
N ALA A 18 -14.17 -11.38 -6.91
CA ALA A 18 -14.61 -11.85 -5.60
C ALA A 18 -15.92 -12.65 -5.69
N VAL A 19 -16.89 -12.17 -6.48
CA VAL A 19 -18.15 -12.90 -6.71
C VAL A 19 -17.90 -14.20 -7.46
N LYS A 20 -17.24 -14.15 -8.62
CA LYS A 20 -17.02 -15.31 -9.48
C LYS A 20 -16.16 -16.39 -8.82
N LEU A 21 -15.05 -16.00 -8.19
CA LEU A 21 -14.14 -16.95 -7.56
C LEU A 21 -14.70 -17.52 -6.27
N SER A 22 -15.43 -16.73 -5.48
CA SER A 22 -16.11 -17.25 -4.30
C SER A 22 -17.20 -18.26 -4.65
N GLU A 23 -17.98 -18.00 -5.72
CA GLU A 23 -19.01 -18.94 -6.19
C GLU A 23 -18.40 -20.25 -6.63
N ARG A 24 -17.26 -20.21 -7.34
CA ARG A 24 -16.61 -21.37 -7.93
C ARG A 24 -15.80 -22.22 -6.94
N TYR A 25 -15.11 -21.58 -5.99
CA TYR A 25 -14.11 -22.25 -5.14
C TYR A 25 -14.48 -22.32 -3.67
N ILE A 26 -15.44 -21.52 -3.18
CA ILE A 26 -15.88 -21.50 -1.78
C ILE A 26 -17.32 -22.02 -1.71
N THR A 27 -17.48 -23.30 -1.38
CA THR A 27 -18.77 -23.99 -1.41
C THR A 27 -19.50 -24.02 -0.07
N ASP A 28 -18.79 -23.74 1.03
CA ASP A 28 -19.29 -23.83 2.41
C ASP A 28 -19.93 -22.53 2.93
N ARG A 29 -19.96 -21.48 2.10
CA ARG A 29 -20.53 -20.17 2.42
C ARG A 29 -21.43 -19.66 1.28
N PHE A 30 -22.28 -18.70 1.59
CA PHE A 30 -23.24 -18.11 0.66
C PHE A 30 -22.86 -16.72 0.19
N LEU A 31 -23.30 -16.37 -1.03
CA LEU A 31 -23.28 -14.99 -1.49
C LEU A 31 -24.38 -14.18 -0.80
N PRO A 32 -24.17 -12.88 -0.51
CA PRO A 32 -22.98 -12.06 -0.88
C PRO A 32 -21.80 -12.18 0.11
N ASP A 33 -22.00 -12.77 1.29
CA ASP A 33 -21.06 -12.70 2.41
C ASP A 33 -19.65 -13.18 2.06
N LYS A 34 -19.54 -14.34 1.39
CA LYS A 34 -18.23 -14.88 0.99
C LYS A 34 -17.45 -13.97 0.03
N ALA A 35 -18.13 -13.23 -0.84
CA ALA A 35 -17.47 -12.27 -1.72
C ALA A 35 -17.02 -11.02 -0.95
N ILE A 36 -17.81 -10.59 0.01
CA ILE A 36 -17.48 -9.47 0.91
C ILE A 36 -16.26 -9.83 1.77
N ASP A 37 -16.23 -11.03 2.34
CA ASP A 37 -15.10 -11.51 3.16
C ASP A 37 -13.80 -11.57 2.35
N LEU A 38 -13.84 -11.99 1.06
CA LEU A 38 -12.68 -11.98 0.18
C LEU A 38 -12.15 -10.56 -0.07
N MET A 39 -13.05 -9.61 -0.31
CA MET A 39 -12.66 -8.20 -0.51
C MET A 39 -12.07 -7.60 0.77
N ASP A 40 -12.66 -7.91 1.92
CA ASP A 40 -12.17 -7.45 3.23
C ASP A 40 -10.77 -7.98 3.52
N GLU A 41 -10.54 -9.28 3.32
CA GLU A 41 -9.24 -9.92 3.51
C GLU A 41 -8.19 -9.39 2.53
N ALA A 42 -8.54 -9.22 1.24
CA ALA A 42 -7.62 -8.67 0.24
C ALA A 42 -7.25 -7.20 0.58
N ALA A 43 -8.23 -6.40 1.01
CA ALA A 43 -8.01 -5.02 1.43
C ALA A 43 -7.14 -4.94 2.69
N ALA A 44 -7.37 -5.83 3.67
CA ALA A 44 -6.55 -5.92 4.88
C ALA A 44 -5.11 -6.32 4.56
N LYS A 45 -4.91 -7.31 3.67
CA LYS A 45 -3.59 -7.72 3.19
C LYS A 45 -2.85 -6.56 2.53
N LEU A 46 -3.49 -5.89 1.57
CA LEU A 46 -2.90 -4.76 0.87
C LEU A 46 -2.53 -3.64 1.85
N ARG A 47 -3.37 -3.37 2.85
CA ARG A 47 -3.06 -2.39 3.90
C ARG A 47 -1.82 -2.74 4.68
N LEU A 48 -1.64 -4.01 5.05
CA LEU A 48 -0.44 -4.49 5.72
C LEU A 48 0.81 -4.36 4.82
N GLU A 49 0.67 -4.62 3.52
CA GLU A 49 1.76 -4.46 2.54
C GLU A 49 2.18 -2.99 2.41
N ILE A 50 1.24 -2.04 2.38
CA ILE A 50 1.53 -0.60 2.35
C ILE A 50 2.33 -0.15 3.59
N ASP A 51 2.02 -0.70 4.75
CA ASP A 51 2.68 -0.35 6.01
C ASP A 51 4.00 -1.10 6.23
N SER A 52 4.26 -2.16 5.46
CA SER A 52 5.46 -2.98 5.58
C SER A 52 6.60 -2.48 4.69
N VAL A 53 7.81 -2.91 5.04
CA VAL A 53 8.99 -2.65 4.21
C VAL A 53 8.91 -3.49 2.93
N PRO A 54 9.14 -2.93 1.73
CA PRO A 54 9.16 -3.68 0.49
C PRO A 54 10.14 -4.86 0.54
N GLN A 55 9.76 -5.97 -0.09
CA GLN A 55 10.56 -7.19 -0.09
C GLN A 55 11.96 -6.95 -0.66
N GLU A 56 12.08 -6.18 -1.75
CA GLU A 56 13.37 -5.86 -2.35
C GLU A 56 14.31 -5.13 -1.36
N LEU A 57 13.77 -4.21 -0.58
CA LEU A 57 14.56 -3.48 0.42
C LEU A 57 15.01 -4.39 1.56
N ASP A 58 14.17 -5.33 2.00
CA ASP A 58 14.51 -6.33 3.01
C ASP A 58 15.60 -7.29 2.50
N GLU A 59 15.51 -7.72 1.25
CA GLU A 59 16.52 -8.58 0.60
C GLU A 59 17.88 -7.89 0.50
N ILE A 60 17.92 -6.62 0.06
CA ILE A 60 19.16 -5.82 0.01
C ILE A 60 19.75 -5.69 1.41
N SER A 61 18.95 -5.36 2.42
CA SER A 61 19.40 -5.21 3.81
C SER A 61 19.96 -6.52 4.38
N ARG A 62 19.34 -7.65 4.07
CA ARG A 62 19.83 -8.99 4.47
C ARG A 62 21.15 -9.32 3.78
N ARG A 63 21.27 -9.01 2.48
CA ARG A 63 22.50 -9.23 1.72
C ARG A 63 23.65 -8.40 2.27
N ILE A 64 23.42 -7.13 2.59
CA ILE A 64 24.42 -6.27 3.23
C ILE A 64 24.92 -6.89 4.54
N LYS A 65 23.99 -7.31 5.42
CA LYS A 65 24.37 -7.95 6.70
C LYS A 65 25.19 -9.20 6.50
N GLN A 66 24.82 -10.05 5.53
CA GLN A 66 25.57 -11.26 5.21
C GLN A 66 27.01 -10.93 4.77
N LEU A 67 27.18 -9.98 3.87
CA LEU A 67 28.49 -9.55 3.39
C LEU A 67 29.33 -8.86 4.47
N GLU A 68 28.70 -8.11 5.36
CA GLU A 68 29.40 -7.53 6.53
C GLU A 68 29.95 -8.59 7.45
N ILE A 69 29.20 -9.67 7.71
CA ILE A 69 29.68 -10.82 8.50
C ILE A 69 30.87 -11.52 7.79
N GLU A 70 30.73 -11.74 6.48
CA GLU A 70 31.79 -12.34 5.66
C GLU A 70 33.06 -11.46 5.69
N ARG A 71 32.91 -10.15 5.53
CA ARG A 71 34.02 -9.20 5.59
C ARG A 71 34.77 -9.27 6.94
N GLU A 72 34.05 -9.36 8.05
CA GLU A 72 34.70 -9.51 9.37
C GLU A 72 35.42 -10.84 9.52
N ALA A 73 34.95 -11.92 8.89
CA ALA A 73 35.68 -13.20 8.86
C ALA A 73 36.97 -13.09 8.02
N ILE A 74 36.90 -12.52 6.82
CA ILE A 74 38.03 -12.35 5.91
C ILE A 74 39.12 -11.42 6.48
N LYS A 75 38.77 -10.41 7.26
CA LYS A 75 39.74 -9.56 7.97
C LYS A 75 40.69 -10.37 8.84
N ARG A 76 40.23 -11.48 9.42
CA ARG A 76 41.07 -12.38 10.25
C ARG A 76 41.99 -13.24 9.43
N GLU A 77 41.65 -13.48 8.16
CA GLU A 77 42.46 -14.29 7.23
C GLU A 77 43.50 -13.48 6.46
N ASN A 78 43.48 -12.12 6.57
CA ASN A 78 44.37 -11.17 5.89
C ASN A 78 44.34 -11.31 4.35
N ASP A 79 43.21 -11.65 3.76
CA ASP A 79 43.00 -11.69 2.30
C ASP A 79 42.57 -10.29 1.78
N GLU A 80 43.57 -9.44 1.55
CA GLU A 80 43.37 -8.05 1.11
C GLU A 80 42.56 -7.92 -0.21
N PRO A 81 42.79 -8.71 -1.29
CA PRO A 81 42.02 -8.64 -2.51
C PRO A 81 40.53 -8.91 -2.28
N LYS A 82 40.22 -9.95 -1.50
CA LYS A 82 38.85 -10.34 -1.17
C LYS A 82 38.17 -9.31 -0.25
N LEU A 83 38.90 -8.75 0.69
CA LEU A 83 38.44 -7.69 1.60
C LEU A 83 38.06 -6.43 0.81
N SER A 84 38.88 -6.04 -0.16
CA SER A 84 38.62 -4.89 -1.04
C SER A 84 37.36 -5.10 -1.90
N SER A 85 37.21 -6.30 -2.50
CA SER A 85 36.03 -6.66 -3.30
C SER A 85 34.74 -6.61 -2.47
N LEU A 86 34.72 -7.23 -1.28
CA LEU A 86 33.58 -7.23 -0.38
C LEU A 86 33.22 -5.82 0.09
N THR A 87 34.24 -5.00 0.39
CA THR A 87 34.00 -3.61 0.82
C THR A 87 33.33 -2.81 -0.26
N LYS A 88 33.71 -3.00 -1.52
CA LYS A 88 33.10 -2.34 -2.68
C LYS A 88 31.66 -2.81 -2.87
N GLU A 89 31.41 -4.13 -2.86
CA GLU A 89 30.05 -4.70 -2.99
C GLU A 89 29.11 -4.17 -1.89
N ILE A 90 29.58 -4.11 -0.65
CA ILE A 90 28.82 -3.54 0.46
C ILE A 90 28.51 -2.06 0.23
N ALA A 91 29.47 -1.28 -0.27
CA ALA A 91 29.26 0.14 -0.55
C ALA A 91 28.21 0.35 -1.63
N ASP A 92 28.31 -0.40 -2.72
CA ASP A 92 27.36 -0.35 -3.86
C ASP A 92 25.92 -0.72 -3.40
N LEU A 93 25.78 -1.79 -2.60
CA LEU A 93 24.49 -2.20 -2.05
C LEU A 93 23.93 -1.20 -1.03
N LYS A 94 24.75 -0.55 -0.23
CA LYS A 94 24.31 0.50 0.70
C LYS A 94 23.83 1.76 -0.04
N GLU A 95 24.45 2.10 -1.15
CA GLU A 95 23.97 3.19 -2.01
C GLU A 95 22.62 2.83 -2.61
N GLU A 96 22.47 1.60 -3.12
CA GLU A 96 21.22 1.09 -3.64
C GLU A 96 20.13 1.07 -2.56
N GLU A 97 20.40 0.53 -1.36
CA GLU A 97 19.49 0.54 -0.21
C GLU A 97 19.00 1.96 0.12
N THR A 98 19.91 2.91 0.17
CA THR A 98 19.60 4.31 0.48
C THR A 98 18.67 4.92 -0.57
N ARG A 99 18.93 4.66 -1.84
CA ARG A 99 18.10 5.14 -2.96
C ARG A 99 16.70 4.53 -2.93
N PHE A 100 16.61 3.21 -2.73
CA PHE A 100 15.32 2.50 -2.61
C PHE A 100 14.53 2.98 -1.42
N LYS A 101 15.18 3.10 -0.27
CA LYS A 101 14.55 3.59 0.97
C LYS A 101 14.00 5.00 0.81
N ALA A 102 14.79 5.91 0.22
CA ALA A 102 14.34 7.28 -0.03
C ALA A 102 13.11 7.33 -0.96
N LYS A 103 13.09 6.52 -2.03
CA LYS A 103 11.94 6.42 -2.92
C LYS A 103 10.70 5.89 -2.19
N TRP A 104 10.86 4.79 -1.46
CA TRP A 104 9.77 4.20 -0.67
C TRP A 104 9.20 5.16 0.38
N GLU A 105 10.06 5.84 1.15
CA GLU A 105 9.63 6.82 2.15
C GLU A 105 8.90 8.01 1.52
N ALA A 106 9.33 8.46 0.34
CA ALA A 106 8.65 9.52 -0.41
C ALA A 106 7.24 9.08 -0.84
N GLU A 107 7.09 7.90 -1.46
CA GLU A 107 5.79 7.35 -1.84
C GLU A 107 4.89 7.16 -0.60
N ARG A 108 5.40 6.55 0.46
CA ARG A 108 4.67 6.34 1.72
C ARG A 108 4.20 7.65 2.35
N SER A 109 5.03 8.70 2.31
CA SER A 109 4.67 10.02 2.82
C SER A 109 3.48 10.62 2.06
N LEU A 110 3.47 10.49 0.72
CA LEU A 110 2.36 10.96 -0.11
C LEU A 110 1.08 10.18 0.18
N HIS A 111 1.17 8.85 0.33
CA HIS A 111 0.05 8.01 0.73
C HIS A 111 -0.55 8.44 2.07
N ASN A 112 0.29 8.64 3.07
CA ASN A 112 -0.15 9.06 4.40
C ASN A 112 -0.87 10.43 4.34
N LYS A 113 -0.39 11.37 3.52
CA LYS A 113 -1.07 12.66 3.32
C LYS A 113 -2.44 12.51 2.69
N ILE A 114 -2.59 11.66 1.67
CA ILE A 114 -3.89 11.36 1.07
C ILE A 114 -4.85 10.80 2.13
N GLN A 115 -4.39 9.86 2.94
CA GLN A 115 -5.22 9.25 3.99
C GLN A 115 -5.61 10.25 5.06
N GLN A 116 -4.69 11.11 5.49
CA GLN A 116 -4.98 12.15 6.46
C GLN A 116 -6.02 13.15 5.93
N ASN A 117 -5.88 13.59 4.69
CA ASN A 117 -6.86 14.47 4.05
C ASN A 117 -8.26 13.80 3.93
N LYS A 118 -8.32 12.51 3.65
CA LYS A 118 -9.60 11.75 3.64
C LYS A 118 -10.27 11.74 5.02
N ILE A 119 -9.50 11.51 6.09
CA ILE A 119 -10.00 11.55 7.46
C ILE A 119 -10.50 12.97 7.82
N GLU A 120 -9.75 13.99 7.44
CA GLU A 120 -10.16 15.37 7.66
C GLU A 120 -11.45 15.72 6.91
N ILE A 121 -11.63 15.25 5.67
CA ILE A 121 -12.86 15.41 4.91
C ILE A 121 -14.04 14.74 5.62
N GLU A 122 -13.88 13.54 6.16
CA GLU A 122 -14.95 12.88 6.92
C GLU A 122 -15.32 13.67 8.18
N ASN A 123 -14.34 14.16 8.93
CA ASN A 123 -14.59 15.01 10.10
C ASN A 123 -15.31 16.30 9.71
N LEU A 124 -14.90 16.94 8.62
CA LEU A 124 -15.56 18.14 8.11
C LEU A 124 -17.00 17.86 7.66
N ARG A 125 -17.29 16.70 7.07
CA ARG A 125 -18.66 16.28 6.73
C ARG A 125 -19.52 16.14 7.97
N PHE A 126 -19.02 15.49 9.02
CA PHE A 126 -19.73 15.41 10.31
C PHE A 126 -19.98 16.79 10.92
N GLU A 127 -19.02 17.71 10.83
CA GLU A 127 -19.17 19.07 11.31
C GLU A 127 -20.22 19.85 10.49
N ALA A 128 -20.23 19.67 9.17
CA ALA A 128 -21.23 20.28 8.29
C ALA A 128 -22.64 19.75 8.61
N ASP A 129 -22.80 18.44 8.79
CA ASP A 129 -24.09 17.83 9.13
C ASP A 129 -24.60 18.28 10.53
N ARG A 130 -23.69 18.51 11.46
CA ARG A 130 -24.03 19.10 12.76
C ARG A 130 -24.49 20.56 12.61
N ALA A 131 -23.74 21.38 11.88
CA ALA A 131 -24.09 22.76 11.62
C ALA A 131 -25.43 22.90 10.87
N GLU A 132 -25.75 21.96 9.98
CA GLU A 132 -27.03 21.90 9.24
C GLU A 132 -28.20 21.64 10.21
N ARG A 133 -28.04 20.72 11.18
CA ARG A 133 -29.04 20.46 12.21
C ARG A 133 -29.25 21.67 13.15
N GLU A 134 -28.21 22.45 13.38
CA GLU A 134 -28.24 23.68 14.17
C GLU A 134 -28.79 24.89 13.37
N GLY A 135 -29.10 24.71 12.07
CA GLY A 135 -29.60 25.78 11.18
C GLY A 135 -28.54 26.79 10.73
N ASN A 136 -27.25 26.49 10.95
CA ASN A 136 -26.16 27.39 10.58
C ASN A 136 -25.69 27.10 9.14
N TYR A 137 -26.48 27.56 8.16
CA TYR A 137 -26.21 27.31 6.74
C TYR A 137 -24.97 28.04 6.21
N GLU A 138 -24.58 29.16 6.82
CA GLU A 138 -23.35 29.86 6.45
C GLU A 138 -22.13 28.99 6.72
N LYS A 139 -22.06 28.39 7.92
CA LYS A 139 -21.01 27.45 8.30
C LYS A 139 -21.00 26.18 7.42
N VAL A 140 -22.18 25.67 7.05
CA VAL A 140 -22.32 24.54 6.12
C VAL A 140 -21.71 24.87 4.77
N ALA A 141 -22.01 26.05 4.22
CA ALA A 141 -21.47 26.48 2.95
C ALA A 141 -19.95 26.65 2.99
N GLU A 142 -19.41 27.29 4.04
CA GLU A 142 -17.95 27.41 4.25
C GLU A 142 -17.27 26.04 4.28
N ILE A 143 -17.82 25.09 5.02
CA ILE A 143 -17.21 23.75 5.14
C ILE A 143 -17.32 23.00 3.82
N ARG A 144 -18.50 22.86 3.23
CA ARG A 144 -18.73 22.03 2.03
C ARG A 144 -18.05 22.60 0.79
N TYR A 145 -18.17 23.91 0.54
CA TYR A 145 -17.64 24.55 -0.67
C TYR A 145 -16.23 25.12 -0.52
N GLY A 146 -15.81 25.40 0.72
CA GLY A 146 -14.46 25.89 1.02
C GLY A 146 -13.53 24.76 1.45
N LYS A 147 -13.68 24.29 2.68
CA LYS A 147 -12.69 23.40 3.33
C LYS A 147 -12.62 22.00 2.68
N ILE A 148 -13.77 21.37 2.44
CA ILE A 148 -13.80 20.02 1.84
C ILE A 148 -13.24 20.06 0.42
N ARG A 149 -13.66 21.04 -0.39
CA ARG A 149 -13.17 21.19 -1.75
C ARG A 149 -11.66 21.43 -1.81
N ALA A 150 -11.12 22.26 -0.93
CA ALA A 150 -9.67 22.47 -0.85
C ALA A 150 -8.90 21.17 -0.54
N LYS A 151 -9.43 20.34 0.37
CA LYS A 151 -8.84 19.04 0.69
C LYS A 151 -8.96 18.02 -0.44
N GLU A 152 -10.08 18.02 -1.17
CA GLU A 152 -10.26 17.17 -2.36
C GLU A 152 -9.31 17.57 -3.48
N ASP A 153 -9.07 18.86 -3.68
CA ASP A 153 -8.12 19.35 -4.69
C ASP A 153 -6.67 19.03 -4.28
N GLU A 154 -6.32 19.15 -2.99
CA GLU A 154 -5.01 18.72 -2.45
C GLU A 154 -4.78 17.21 -2.69
N ILE A 155 -5.79 16.37 -2.47
CA ILE A 155 -5.71 14.93 -2.77
C ILE A 155 -5.41 14.69 -4.24
N LYS A 156 -6.08 15.39 -5.16
CA LYS A 156 -5.85 15.24 -6.61
C LYS A 156 -4.41 15.63 -7.00
N GLU A 157 -3.91 16.73 -6.42
CA GLU A 157 -2.52 17.15 -6.68
C GLU A 157 -1.51 16.11 -6.18
N ILE A 158 -1.73 15.57 -4.97
CA ILE A 158 -0.85 14.53 -4.42
C ILE A 158 -0.93 13.26 -5.27
N GLN A 159 -2.12 12.85 -5.71
CA GLN A 159 -2.29 11.70 -6.61
C GLN A 159 -1.59 11.90 -7.96
N ALA A 160 -1.63 13.10 -8.53
CA ALA A 160 -0.92 13.42 -9.76
C ALA A 160 0.60 13.29 -9.57
N ARG A 161 1.15 13.83 -8.48
CA ARG A 161 2.58 13.68 -8.13
C ARG A 161 2.99 12.24 -7.92
N LEU A 162 2.15 11.47 -7.22
CA LEU A 162 2.40 10.05 -6.98
C LEU A 162 2.47 9.28 -8.30
N LYS A 163 1.51 9.52 -9.21
CA LYS A 163 1.48 8.90 -10.53
C LYS A 163 2.70 9.26 -11.38
N GLU A 164 3.18 10.50 -11.29
CA GLU A 164 4.39 10.95 -11.97
C GLU A 164 5.64 10.24 -11.42
N GLN A 165 5.76 10.11 -10.10
CA GLN A 165 6.86 9.40 -9.45
C GLN A 165 6.84 7.88 -9.74
N GLN A 166 5.67 7.29 -9.88
CA GLN A 166 5.47 5.86 -10.17
C GLN A 166 5.71 5.50 -11.64
N GLY A 167 5.92 6.47 -12.53
CA GLY A 167 6.12 6.23 -13.98
C GLY A 167 7.23 5.25 -14.34
N SER A 168 8.13 4.89 -13.41
CA SER A 168 9.19 3.89 -13.55
C SER A 168 9.00 2.62 -12.71
N GLY A 169 7.81 2.38 -12.17
CA GLY A 169 7.48 1.25 -11.29
C GLY A 169 7.04 1.73 -9.90
N ALA A 170 5.78 1.45 -9.54
CA ALA A 170 5.25 1.71 -8.21
C ALA A 170 5.90 0.76 -7.20
N MET A 171 6.39 1.29 -6.09
CA MET A 171 6.86 0.47 -4.96
C MET A 171 5.72 0.10 -4.01
N ILE A 172 4.65 0.90 -4.01
CA ILE A 172 3.48 0.71 -3.17
C ILE A 172 2.25 0.54 -4.06
N LYS A 173 1.59 -0.62 -3.95
CA LYS A 173 0.30 -0.88 -4.59
C LYS A 173 -0.81 -0.24 -3.75
N GLU A 174 -1.74 0.46 -4.40
CA GLU A 174 -2.80 1.21 -3.70
C GLU A 174 -4.19 0.61 -3.86
N GLU A 175 -4.35 -0.25 -4.84
CA GLU A 175 -5.64 -0.75 -5.27
C GLU A 175 -5.67 -2.27 -5.25
N VAL A 176 -6.73 -2.83 -4.66
CA VAL A 176 -7.03 -4.26 -4.75
C VAL A 176 -7.54 -4.55 -6.16
N ASP A 177 -6.93 -5.51 -6.83
CA ASP A 177 -7.34 -6.01 -8.14
C ASP A 177 -7.78 -7.49 -8.10
N SER A 178 -8.12 -8.03 -9.27
CA SER A 178 -8.54 -9.43 -9.42
C SER A 178 -7.47 -10.44 -8.97
N ASP A 179 -6.18 -10.09 -9.11
CA ASP A 179 -5.07 -10.96 -8.72
C ASP A 179 -4.98 -11.11 -7.20
N ASP A 180 -5.21 -10.02 -6.45
CA ASP A 180 -5.24 -10.07 -4.98
C ASP A 180 -6.36 -10.97 -4.47
N ILE A 181 -7.53 -10.90 -5.10
CA ILE A 181 -8.66 -11.78 -4.78
C ILE A 181 -8.32 -13.25 -5.09
N ALA A 182 -7.70 -13.52 -6.24
CA ALA A 182 -7.27 -14.86 -6.60
C ALA A 182 -6.24 -15.43 -5.62
N ASP A 183 -5.32 -14.60 -5.12
CA ASP A 183 -4.33 -14.97 -4.11
C ASP A 183 -5.00 -15.33 -2.76
N VAL A 184 -6.02 -14.58 -2.33
CA VAL A 184 -6.77 -14.88 -1.11
C VAL A 184 -7.53 -16.20 -1.26
N VAL A 185 -8.23 -16.39 -2.39
CA VAL A 185 -8.97 -17.65 -2.68
C VAL A 185 -8.01 -18.84 -2.69
N SER A 186 -6.84 -18.69 -3.33
CA SER A 186 -5.82 -19.76 -3.37
C SER A 186 -5.35 -20.14 -1.97
N ARG A 187 -5.19 -19.15 -1.10
CA ARG A 187 -4.78 -19.36 0.31
C ARG A 187 -5.86 -20.07 1.13
N TRP A 188 -7.12 -19.69 0.96
CA TRP A 188 -8.22 -20.27 1.71
C TRP A 188 -8.55 -21.70 1.29
N THR A 189 -8.47 -21.97 -0.02
CA THR A 189 -8.88 -23.25 -0.59
C THR A 189 -7.72 -24.22 -0.78
N GLY A 190 -6.47 -23.74 -0.78
CA GLY A 190 -5.30 -24.53 -1.16
C GLY A 190 -5.22 -24.85 -2.66
N ILE A 191 -6.13 -24.31 -3.48
CA ILE A 191 -6.20 -24.54 -4.93
C ILE A 191 -5.51 -23.38 -5.64
N PRO A 192 -4.46 -23.60 -6.47
CA PRO A 192 -3.86 -22.52 -7.23
C PRO A 192 -4.85 -21.97 -8.25
N VAL A 193 -5.38 -20.78 -7.97
CA VAL A 193 -6.27 -20.05 -8.86
C VAL A 193 -5.41 -19.26 -9.85
N LYS A 194 -5.56 -19.54 -11.16
CA LYS A 194 -4.86 -18.79 -12.19
C LYS A 194 -5.36 -17.35 -12.19
N LYS A 195 -4.42 -16.42 -12.33
CA LYS A 195 -4.72 -15.00 -12.57
C LYS A 195 -5.65 -14.87 -13.77
N MET A 196 -6.70 -14.07 -13.60
CA MET A 196 -7.68 -13.83 -14.67
C MET A 196 -7.21 -12.71 -15.58
#